data_e292460a9758f26d7aade4c39e57ea6f
#
_entry.id   e292460a9758f26d7aade4c39e57ea6f
#
_cell.length_a   1.000
_cell.length_b   1.000
_cell.length_c   1.000
_cell.angle_alpha   90.00
_cell.angle_beta   90.00
_cell.angle_gamma   90.00
#
_symmetry.space_group_name_H-M   'P 1'
#
loop_
_entity.id
_entity.type
_entity.pdbx_description
1 polymer ?
#
loop_
_entity_poly.entity_id
_entity_poly.type
_entity_poly.pdbx_seq_one_letter_code
_entity_poly.pdbx_strand_id
1 'polypeptide(L)'
;MENSPGGSGPPPRRGPSVDLDPNGIVTGKSPDRQRRQFLNYTFYRLDPVFRRLPGDEQREAAGAFIDLVQKWESLDDPILRTYSLVGLRADVDFMLWRIAFDPTCFQSMEAAIRRSRLGAYLSPVHSFLSMQRRSPYVNKMKGVGEGVELLPGQGKYLFVYPFTKTRAWYRLSPHARQGMMDEHIAASAPFKGVHLNTSYSYGIDDQDFVVAFDSDYPQEFVDLVGRLRYTEASLYTQRDTPMFACVKAPIDTILAQLANVD
;
A
#
# COMPACT_ATOMS: atom_id res chain seq x y z
N MET A 1 -6.81 54.35 35.50
CA MET A 1 -5.85 53.37 35.02
C MET A 1 -6.64 52.09 34.72
N GLU A 2 -7.09 51.99 33.52
CA GLU A 2 -8.09 50.98 33.10
C GLU A 2 -7.40 49.73 32.58
N ASN A 3 -7.79 48.62 33.18
CA ASN A 3 -7.46 47.27 32.66
C ASN A 3 -8.40 46.94 31.48
N SER A 4 -7.87 46.76 30.31
CA SER A 4 -8.57 46.22 29.17
C SER A 4 -8.63 44.67 29.27
N PRO A 5 -9.81 44.04 29.18
CA PRO A 5 -9.91 42.59 29.14
C PRO A 5 -9.60 42.10 27.73
N GLY A 6 -8.67 41.14 27.67
CA GLY A 6 -8.34 40.42 26.43
C GLY A 6 -9.54 39.67 25.88
N GLY A 7 -9.94 40.01 24.66
CA GLY A 7 -11.00 39.34 23.93
C GLY A 7 -10.58 37.95 23.49
N SER A 8 -11.10 36.93 24.16
CA SER A 8 -11.05 35.54 23.64
C SER A 8 -12.00 35.44 22.44
N GLY A 9 -11.45 35.30 21.28
CA GLY A 9 -12.25 35.00 20.07
C GLY A 9 -13.11 33.75 20.29
N PRO A 10 -14.25 33.62 19.60
CA PRO A 10 -15.09 32.44 19.75
C PRO A 10 -14.35 31.19 19.35
N PRO A 11 -14.54 30.06 20.07
CA PRO A 11 -13.89 28.81 19.74
C PRO A 11 -14.28 28.38 18.32
N PRO A 12 -13.38 27.71 17.57
CA PRO A 12 -13.64 27.28 16.22
C PRO A 12 -14.91 26.41 16.21
N ARG A 13 -15.85 26.73 15.34
CA ARG A 13 -17.09 25.96 15.17
C ARG A 13 -16.72 24.55 14.77
N ARG A 14 -16.95 23.58 15.65
CA ARG A 14 -16.88 22.17 15.30
C ARG A 14 -17.96 21.90 14.27
N GLY A 15 -17.57 21.48 13.07
CA GLY A 15 -18.51 20.97 12.09
C GLY A 15 -19.31 19.78 12.67
N PRO A 16 -20.46 19.44 12.10
CA PRO A 16 -21.27 18.33 12.58
C PRO A 16 -20.46 17.05 12.58
N SER A 17 -20.52 16.31 13.66
CA SER A 17 -19.88 15.02 13.80
C SER A 17 -20.63 13.99 12.95
N VAL A 18 -19.88 13.23 12.13
CA VAL A 18 -20.44 12.23 11.23
C VAL A 18 -19.99 10.85 11.71
N ASP A 19 -20.90 10.04 12.23
CA ASP A 19 -20.65 8.62 12.49
C ASP A 19 -20.94 7.80 11.23
N LEU A 20 -20.07 6.86 10.94
CA LEU A 20 -20.31 5.82 9.94
C LEU A 20 -20.70 4.54 10.68
N ASP A 21 -21.81 3.94 10.28
CA ASP A 21 -22.16 2.60 10.71
C ASP A 21 -21.14 1.55 10.18
N PRO A 22 -21.23 0.28 10.58
CA PRO A 22 -20.36 -0.79 10.06
C PRO A 22 -20.33 -0.93 8.54
N ASN A 23 -21.28 -0.32 7.84
CA ASN A 23 -21.45 -0.34 6.39
C ASN A 23 -20.90 0.93 5.70
N GLY A 24 -20.31 1.86 6.49
CA GLY A 24 -19.77 3.10 5.96
C GLY A 24 -20.84 4.17 5.69
N ILE A 25 -22.07 3.99 6.21
CA ILE A 25 -23.18 4.99 6.12
C ILE A 25 -23.01 6.02 7.23
N VAL A 26 -23.17 7.29 6.87
CA VAL A 26 -23.09 8.43 7.79
C VAL A 26 -24.20 8.32 8.85
N THR A 27 -23.85 8.15 10.13
CA THR A 27 -24.78 8.01 11.24
C THR A 27 -24.73 9.15 12.28
N GLY A 28 -24.09 10.26 11.93
CA GLY A 28 -24.21 11.50 12.71
C GLY A 28 -23.10 11.84 13.70
N LYS A 29 -21.99 11.05 13.80
CA LYS A 29 -20.83 11.43 14.61
C LYS A 29 -19.55 11.58 13.77
N SER A 30 -18.70 12.53 14.12
CA SER A 30 -17.38 12.71 13.47
C SER A 30 -16.57 11.43 13.52
N PRO A 31 -15.93 11.06 12.41
CA PRO A 31 -14.91 10.03 12.50
C PRO A 31 -13.89 10.42 13.57
N ASP A 32 -13.61 9.49 14.46
CA ASP A 32 -12.52 9.64 15.41
C ASP A 32 -11.28 10.07 14.62
N ARG A 33 -10.56 11.09 15.08
CA ARG A 33 -9.28 11.51 14.49
C ARG A 33 -8.19 10.49 14.85
N GLN A 34 -8.49 9.19 14.70
CA GLN A 34 -7.51 8.14 14.89
C GLN A 34 -6.34 8.37 13.94
N ARG A 35 -5.16 8.37 14.52
CA ARG A 35 -3.92 8.36 13.77
C ARG A 35 -3.87 7.07 12.94
N ARG A 36 -3.91 7.18 11.62
CA ARG A 36 -3.90 6.05 10.69
C ARG A 36 -2.64 6.07 9.85
N GLN A 37 -2.17 4.90 9.49
CA GLN A 37 -1.02 4.77 8.60
C GLN A 37 -1.47 4.95 7.15
N PHE A 38 -0.69 5.73 6.40
CA PHE A 38 -0.71 5.79 4.95
C PHE A 38 0.29 4.78 4.40
N LEU A 39 -0.05 4.23 3.24
CA LEU A 39 0.78 3.27 2.51
C LEU A 39 1.02 3.80 1.11
N ASN A 40 2.25 3.71 0.67
CA ASN A 40 2.62 4.07 -0.68
C ASN A 40 3.45 2.94 -1.31
N TYR A 41 3.04 2.50 -2.49
CA TYR A 41 3.70 1.48 -3.30
C TYR A 41 4.22 2.16 -4.56
N THR A 42 5.52 2.43 -4.65
CA THR A 42 6.10 3.04 -5.84
C THR A 42 7.01 2.06 -6.55
N PHE A 43 6.74 1.87 -7.83
CA PHE A 43 7.46 0.96 -8.72
C PHE A 43 8.37 1.76 -9.63
N TYR A 44 9.64 1.40 -9.64
CA TYR A 44 10.68 2.10 -10.38
C TYR A 44 11.23 1.26 -11.51
N ARG A 45 11.62 1.95 -12.57
CA ARG A 45 12.42 1.42 -13.66
C ARG A 45 13.75 2.15 -13.70
N LEU A 46 14.84 1.40 -13.80
CA LEU A 46 16.17 1.93 -14.04
C LEU A 46 16.38 2.12 -15.56
N ASP A 47 16.75 3.34 -15.96
CA ASP A 47 17.08 3.63 -17.36
C ASP A 47 18.31 2.78 -17.77
N PRO A 48 18.24 2.02 -18.88
CA PRO A 48 19.37 1.26 -19.41
C PRO A 48 20.61 2.10 -19.69
N VAL A 49 20.47 3.41 -19.87
CA VAL A 49 21.60 4.35 -20.04
C VAL A 49 22.52 4.35 -18.81
N PHE A 50 22.00 4.07 -17.61
CA PHE A 50 22.82 3.95 -16.40
C PHE A 50 23.95 2.92 -16.55
N ARG A 51 23.69 1.79 -17.21
CA ARG A 51 24.68 0.73 -17.46
C ARG A 51 25.77 1.12 -18.46
N ARG A 52 25.64 2.26 -19.14
CA ARG A 52 26.67 2.81 -20.05
C ARG A 52 27.64 3.74 -19.34
N LEU A 53 27.39 4.10 -18.09
CA LEU A 53 28.33 4.86 -17.28
C LEU A 53 29.60 4.02 -16.99
N PRO A 54 30.74 4.67 -16.71
CA PRO A 54 31.91 3.99 -16.15
C PRO A 54 31.52 3.20 -14.89
N GLY A 55 32.17 2.04 -14.68
CA GLY A 55 31.82 1.14 -13.57
C GLY A 55 32.02 1.76 -12.19
N ASP A 56 33.01 2.63 -12.01
CA ASP A 56 33.24 3.41 -10.79
C ASP A 56 32.08 4.40 -10.51
N GLU A 57 31.58 5.05 -11.55
CA GLU A 57 30.43 5.95 -11.43
C GLU A 57 29.13 5.19 -11.11
N GLN A 58 28.94 4.00 -11.68
CA GLN A 58 27.82 3.12 -11.34
C GLN A 58 27.88 2.72 -9.86
N ARG A 59 29.05 2.27 -9.38
CA ARG A 59 29.24 1.86 -7.98
C ARG A 59 29.03 3.01 -7.00
N GLU A 60 29.58 4.18 -7.28
CA GLU A 60 29.41 5.37 -6.43
C GLU A 60 27.93 5.78 -6.32
N ALA A 61 27.24 5.88 -7.47
CA ALA A 61 25.83 6.26 -7.50
C ALA A 61 24.92 5.23 -6.82
N ALA A 62 25.18 3.94 -7.04
CA ALA A 62 24.44 2.85 -6.41
C ALA A 62 24.74 2.76 -4.91
N GLY A 63 25.99 2.88 -4.48
CA GLY A 63 26.36 2.87 -3.06
C GLY A 63 25.67 3.98 -2.28
N ALA A 64 25.70 5.22 -2.79
CA ALA A 64 25.00 6.34 -2.16
C ALA A 64 23.46 6.12 -2.07
N PHE A 65 22.87 5.47 -3.07
CA PHE A 65 21.44 5.14 -3.06
C PHE A 65 21.12 3.99 -2.08
N ILE A 66 21.99 2.98 -2.00
CA ILE A 66 21.89 1.89 -1.01
C ILE A 66 21.90 2.47 0.41
N ASP A 67 22.88 3.32 0.73
CA ASP A 67 22.98 3.98 2.03
C ASP A 67 21.71 4.76 2.38
N LEU A 68 21.16 5.48 1.40
CA LEU A 68 19.95 6.26 1.55
C LEU A 68 18.75 5.37 1.89
N VAL A 69 18.56 4.25 1.18
CA VAL A 69 17.46 3.31 1.39
C VAL A 69 17.62 2.58 2.72
N GLN A 70 18.81 2.06 3.03
CA GLN A 70 19.09 1.35 4.29
C GLN A 70 18.90 2.24 5.51
N LYS A 71 19.23 3.54 5.40
CA LYS A 71 18.92 4.51 6.45
C LYS A 71 17.42 4.59 6.72
N TRP A 72 16.56 4.54 5.71
CA TRP A 72 15.12 4.53 5.91
C TRP A 72 14.62 3.18 6.45
N GLU A 73 15.19 2.06 5.99
CA GLU A 73 14.84 0.72 6.48
C GLU A 73 15.14 0.53 7.98
N SER A 74 16.09 1.31 8.53
CA SER A 74 16.45 1.29 9.96
C SER A 74 15.51 2.10 10.85
N LEU A 75 14.53 2.82 10.27
CA LEU A 75 13.57 3.61 11.04
C LEU A 75 12.32 2.79 11.41
N ASP A 76 11.72 3.12 12.54
CA ASP A 76 10.43 2.58 12.96
C ASP A 76 9.25 3.28 12.25
N ASP A 77 9.41 4.57 11.90
CA ASP A 77 8.44 5.38 11.15
C ASP A 77 9.22 6.40 10.29
N PRO A 78 9.18 6.33 8.95
CA PRO A 78 8.41 5.38 8.12
C PRO A 78 8.96 3.96 8.12
N ILE A 79 8.09 2.97 7.98
CA ILE A 79 8.48 1.60 7.65
C ILE A 79 8.73 1.52 6.15
N LEU A 80 9.87 0.99 5.73
CA LEU A 80 10.21 0.73 4.34
C LEU A 80 10.48 -0.75 4.12
N ARG A 81 10.00 -1.29 2.98
CA ARG A 81 10.35 -2.62 2.48
C ARG A 81 10.67 -2.54 1.00
N THR A 82 11.67 -3.29 0.57
CA THR A 82 12.17 -3.33 -0.81
C THR A 82 11.88 -4.67 -1.47
N TYR A 83 11.51 -4.62 -2.75
CA TYR A 83 11.13 -5.81 -3.52
C TYR A 83 11.69 -5.72 -4.93
N SER A 84 12.26 -6.83 -5.44
CA SER A 84 12.67 -7.00 -6.82
C SER A 84 11.51 -7.46 -7.71
N LEU A 85 11.42 -6.89 -8.91
CA LEU A 85 10.56 -7.36 -10.00
C LEU A 85 11.38 -7.74 -11.24
N VAL A 86 12.70 -7.78 -11.11
CA VAL A 86 13.62 -8.13 -12.21
C VAL A 86 13.27 -9.49 -12.78
N GLY A 87 13.05 -9.56 -14.09
CA GLY A 87 12.63 -10.77 -14.79
C GLY A 87 11.16 -11.19 -14.60
N LEU A 88 10.40 -10.54 -13.72
CA LEU A 88 8.98 -10.82 -13.47
C LEU A 88 8.05 -9.83 -14.17
N ARG A 89 8.53 -8.60 -14.40
CA ARG A 89 7.80 -7.55 -15.12
C ARG A 89 8.71 -6.90 -16.17
N ALA A 90 8.08 -6.46 -17.26
CA ALA A 90 8.84 -5.81 -18.36
C ALA A 90 8.93 -4.29 -18.19
N ASP A 91 8.03 -3.70 -17.42
CA ASP A 91 7.83 -2.26 -17.28
C ASP A 91 8.49 -1.67 -16.04
N VAL A 92 8.83 -2.48 -15.02
CA VAL A 92 9.42 -2.06 -13.75
C VAL A 92 10.46 -3.04 -13.25
N ASP A 93 11.43 -2.56 -12.48
CA ASP A 93 12.54 -3.37 -11.96
C ASP A 93 12.41 -3.63 -10.46
N PHE A 94 11.97 -2.64 -9.67
CA PHE A 94 11.81 -2.80 -8.23
C PHE A 94 10.70 -1.92 -7.67
N MET A 95 10.29 -2.23 -6.44
CA MET A 95 9.28 -1.48 -5.71
C MET A 95 9.78 -1.10 -4.31
N LEU A 96 9.44 0.12 -3.89
CA LEU A 96 9.51 0.57 -2.51
C LEU A 96 8.10 0.58 -1.90
N TRP A 97 7.88 -0.21 -0.86
CA TRP A 97 6.68 -0.15 -0.05
C TRP A 97 6.95 0.68 1.21
N ARG A 98 6.32 1.85 1.27
CA ARG A 98 6.49 2.85 2.34
C ARG A 98 5.22 2.93 3.16
N ILE A 99 5.34 2.93 4.49
CA ILE A 99 4.21 3.04 5.43
C ILE A 99 4.57 4.09 6.47
N ALA A 100 3.68 5.07 6.69
CA ALA A 100 3.90 6.13 7.66
C ALA A 100 2.60 6.74 8.15
N PHE A 101 2.65 7.38 9.32
CA PHE A 101 1.51 8.14 9.85
C PHE A 101 1.35 9.51 9.19
N ASP A 102 2.41 10.07 8.62
CA ASP A 102 2.38 11.33 7.86
C ASP A 102 2.82 11.08 6.42
N PRO A 103 1.93 11.25 5.42
CA PRO A 103 2.28 11.03 4.01
C PRO A 103 3.29 12.05 3.46
N THR A 104 3.54 13.17 4.15
CA THR A 104 4.56 14.14 3.71
C THR A 104 5.98 13.55 3.78
N CYS A 105 6.20 12.50 4.58
CA CYS A 105 7.46 11.79 4.59
C CYS A 105 7.75 11.11 3.23
N PHE A 106 6.71 10.61 2.53
CA PHE A 106 6.88 10.03 1.19
C PHE A 106 7.36 11.05 0.17
N GLN A 107 6.88 12.32 0.28
CA GLN A 107 7.38 13.42 -0.55
C GLN A 107 8.86 13.72 -0.25
N SER A 108 9.24 13.71 1.02
CA SER A 108 10.62 13.94 1.43
C SER A 108 11.55 12.83 0.94
N MET A 109 11.12 11.57 1.06
CA MET A 109 11.86 10.40 0.55
C MET A 109 11.99 10.48 -0.97
N GLU A 110 10.90 10.73 -1.71
CA GLU A 110 10.92 10.86 -3.17
C GLU A 110 11.83 12.01 -3.61
N ALA A 111 11.77 13.16 -2.93
CA ALA A 111 12.65 14.28 -3.22
C ALA A 111 14.14 13.94 -2.98
N ALA A 112 14.45 13.12 -1.97
CA ALA A 112 15.81 12.64 -1.73
C ALA A 112 16.27 11.67 -2.83
N ILE A 113 15.39 10.75 -3.27
CA ILE A 113 15.65 9.87 -4.42
C ILE A 113 15.99 10.71 -5.65
N ARG A 114 15.16 11.67 -6.03
CA ARG A 114 15.34 12.51 -7.22
C ARG A 114 16.62 13.35 -7.18
N ARG A 115 17.10 13.71 -5.99
CA ARG A 115 18.36 14.44 -5.83
C ARG A 115 19.60 13.54 -5.82
N SER A 116 19.43 12.22 -5.65
CA SER A 116 20.55 11.29 -5.71
C SER A 116 21.03 11.10 -7.15
N ARG A 117 22.30 10.73 -7.33
CA ARG A 117 22.87 10.50 -8.65
C ARG A 117 22.15 9.36 -9.39
N LEU A 118 21.87 8.24 -8.70
CA LEU A 118 21.08 7.14 -9.27
C LEU A 118 19.65 7.57 -9.61
N GLY A 119 19.05 8.46 -8.80
CA GLY A 119 17.70 8.96 -9.00
C GLY A 119 17.48 9.69 -10.32
N ALA A 120 18.53 10.24 -10.93
CA ALA A 120 18.47 10.83 -12.28
C ALA A 120 18.15 9.78 -13.36
N TYR A 121 18.38 8.50 -13.08
CA TYR A 121 18.14 7.37 -13.98
C TYR A 121 16.93 6.52 -13.52
N LEU A 122 16.22 6.91 -12.46
CA LEU A 122 15.05 6.19 -11.97
C LEU A 122 13.76 6.88 -12.42
N SER A 123 12.88 6.11 -13.04
CA SER A 123 11.54 6.55 -13.41
C SER A 123 10.52 5.85 -12.52
N PRO A 124 9.70 6.57 -11.74
CA PRO A 124 8.53 5.99 -11.10
C PRO A 124 7.48 5.71 -12.18
N VAL A 125 7.19 4.44 -12.43
CA VAL A 125 6.25 4.00 -13.49
C VAL A 125 4.85 3.87 -12.94
N HIS A 126 4.72 3.30 -11.73
CA HIS A 126 3.46 3.20 -11.02
C HIS A 126 3.64 3.67 -9.57
N SER A 127 2.62 4.31 -9.04
CA SER A 127 2.56 4.71 -7.63
C SER A 127 1.13 4.59 -7.14
N PHE A 128 0.91 3.88 -6.02
CA PHE A 128 -0.40 3.72 -5.41
C PHE A 128 -0.35 4.25 -3.98
N LEU A 129 -1.29 5.16 -3.67
CA LEU A 129 -1.46 5.72 -2.34
C LEU A 129 -2.73 5.17 -1.70
N SER A 130 -2.61 4.74 -0.46
CA SER A 130 -3.72 4.20 0.31
C SER A 130 -3.56 4.49 1.80
N MET A 131 -4.58 4.17 2.58
CA MET A 131 -4.58 4.39 4.02
C MET A 131 -5.15 3.15 4.73
N GLN A 132 -4.59 2.81 5.87
CA GLN A 132 -5.10 1.75 6.73
C GLN A 132 -6.48 2.12 7.26
N ARG A 133 -7.42 1.18 7.14
CA ARG A 133 -8.75 1.30 7.69
C ARG A 133 -9.27 -0.06 8.10
N ARG A 134 -10.02 -0.11 9.21
CA ARG A 134 -10.72 -1.35 9.60
C ARG A 134 -11.75 -1.73 8.55
N SER A 135 -11.80 -3.03 8.21
CA SER A 135 -12.83 -3.55 7.31
C SER A 135 -14.23 -3.32 7.89
N PRO A 136 -15.21 -2.86 7.11
CA PRO A 136 -16.60 -2.77 7.55
C PRO A 136 -17.27 -4.15 7.65
N TYR A 137 -16.67 -5.20 7.07
CA TYR A 137 -17.24 -6.53 7.06
C TYR A 137 -16.82 -7.32 8.29
N VAL A 138 -17.80 -7.98 8.92
CA VAL A 138 -17.57 -8.84 10.09
C VAL A 138 -17.01 -10.17 9.61
N ASN A 139 -15.82 -10.52 10.05
CA ASN A 139 -15.29 -11.86 9.89
C ASN A 139 -15.79 -12.73 11.03
N LYS A 140 -16.85 -13.51 10.77
CA LYS A 140 -17.46 -14.42 11.76
C LYS A 140 -16.51 -15.51 12.28
N MET A 141 -15.44 -15.80 11.54
CA MET A 141 -14.44 -16.83 11.92
C MET A 141 -13.34 -16.28 12.86
N LYS A 142 -13.11 -14.96 12.89
CA LYS A 142 -12.06 -14.31 13.69
C LYS A 142 -12.57 -13.45 14.84
N GLY A 143 -13.90 -13.34 15.02
CA GLY A 143 -14.50 -12.45 16.02
C GLY A 143 -14.55 -10.98 15.59
N VAL A 144 -15.41 -10.20 16.27
CA VAL A 144 -15.54 -8.76 16.05
C VAL A 144 -14.45 -8.07 16.87
N GLY A 145 -13.54 -7.38 16.24
CA GLY A 145 -12.71 -6.43 16.98
C GLY A 145 -11.21 -6.48 16.79
N GLU A 146 -10.66 -7.47 16.15
CA GLU A 146 -9.22 -7.45 15.87
C GLU A 146 -8.93 -6.41 14.80
N GLY A 147 -8.21 -5.36 15.18
CA GLY A 147 -7.61 -4.43 14.24
C GLY A 147 -6.74 -5.24 13.28
N VAL A 148 -6.91 -5.05 11.98
CA VAL A 148 -5.97 -5.62 11.02
C VAL A 148 -4.67 -4.83 11.20
N GLU A 149 -3.76 -5.39 11.97
CA GLU A 149 -2.39 -4.89 12.03
C GLU A 149 -1.76 -5.18 10.67
N LEU A 150 -1.17 -4.16 10.07
CA LEU A 150 -0.37 -4.34 8.85
C LEU A 150 0.91 -5.04 9.27
N LEU A 151 1.14 -6.21 8.70
CA LEU A 151 2.36 -7.00 8.91
C LEU A 151 3.14 -7.07 7.59
N PRO A 152 3.80 -5.97 7.17
CA PRO A 152 4.48 -5.90 5.89
C PRO A 152 5.71 -6.79 5.87
N GLY A 153 5.85 -7.56 4.78
CA GLY A 153 7.03 -8.37 4.53
C GLY A 153 7.10 -9.64 5.36
N GLN A 154 5.97 -10.25 5.68
CA GLN A 154 5.90 -11.54 6.37
C GLN A 154 6.31 -12.71 5.47
N GLY A 155 6.11 -12.59 4.14
CA GLY A 155 6.49 -13.60 3.16
C GLY A 155 7.64 -13.18 2.27
N LYS A 156 8.22 -14.15 1.57
CA LYS A 156 9.22 -13.95 0.52
C LYS A 156 8.63 -13.24 -0.71
N TYR A 157 7.37 -13.50 -1.02
CA TYR A 157 6.67 -12.93 -2.17
C TYR A 157 5.61 -11.96 -1.71
N LEU A 158 5.41 -10.88 -2.49
CA LEU A 158 4.33 -9.93 -2.31
C LEU A 158 3.59 -9.75 -3.63
N PHE A 159 2.27 -9.92 -3.62
CA PHE A 159 1.40 -9.69 -4.77
C PHE A 159 0.61 -8.42 -4.54
N VAL A 160 0.82 -7.39 -5.36
CA VAL A 160 0.22 -6.05 -5.19
C VAL A 160 -0.56 -5.66 -6.43
N TYR A 161 -1.75 -5.11 -6.24
CA TYR A 161 -2.53 -4.52 -7.33
C TYR A 161 -3.56 -3.49 -6.83
N PRO A 162 -3.84 -2.46 -7.64
CA PRO A 162 -4.97 -1.58 -7.40
C PRO A 162 -6.27 -2.33 -7.66
N PHE A 163 -7.30 -2.05 -6.86
CA PHE A 163 -8.57 -2.75 -6.97
C PHE A 163 -9.73 -1.75 -6.92
N THR A 164 -10.65 -1.88 -7.86
CA THR A 164 -11.83 -1.00 -7.96
C THR A 164 -13.09 -1.85 -8.11
N LYS A 165 -14.08 -1.57 -7.28
CA LYS A 165 -15.42 -2.16 -7.36
C LYS A 165 -16.29 -1.37 -8.35
N THR A 166 -17.28 -2.04 -8.93
CA THR A 166 -18.31 -1.36 -9.72
C THR A 166 -19.16 -0.45 -8.84
N ARG A 167 -19.78 0.59 -9.42
CA ARG A 167 -20.75 1.43 -8.70
C ARG A 167 -21.96 0.65 -8.19
N ALA A 168 -22.32 -0.45 -8.86
CA ALA A 168 -23.39 -1.36 -8.43
C ALA A 168 -23.10 -2.00 -7.07
N TRP A 169 -21.83 -2.35 -6.77
CA TRP A 169 -21.43 -2.84 -5.46
C TRP A 169 -21.87 -1.92 -4.31
N TYR A 170 -21.63 -0.63 -4.47
CA TYR A 170 -21.94 0.36 -3.43
C TYR A 170 -23.43 0.66 -3.27
N ARG A 171 -24.25 0.26 -4.25
CA ARG A 171 -25.72 0.37 -4.21
C ARG A 171 -26.41 -0.83 -3.57
N LEU A 172 -25.70 -1.93 -3.40
CA LEU A 172 -26.23 -3.08 -2.66
C LEU A 172 -26.53 -2.74 -1.22
N SER A 173 -27.53 -3.40 -0.64
CA SER A 173 -27.79 -3.31 0.79
C SER A 173 -26.59 -3.82 1.60
N PRO A 174 -26.41 -3.33 2.83
CA PRO A 174 -25.35 -3.84 3.71
C PRO A 174 -25.41 -5.35 3.91
N HIS A 175 -26.60 -5.91 4.05
CA HIS A 175 -26.77 -7.36 4.24
C HIS A 175 -26.38 -8.16 2.99
N ALA A 176 -26.71 -7.67 1.78
CA ALA A 176 -26.30 -8.32 0.54
C ALA A 176 -24.77 -8.34 0.40
N ARG A 177 -24.11 -7.19 0.67
CA ARG A 177 -22.63 -7.12 0.65
C ARG A 177 -22.00 -8.03 1.70
N GLN A 178 -22.55 -8.08 2.92
CA GLN A 178 -22.04 -8.96 3.97
C GLN A 178 -22.15 -10.42 3.56
N GLY A 179 -23.29 -10.87 2.98
CA GLY A 179 -23.45 -12.23 2.49
C GLY A 179 -22.42 -12.65 1.45
N MET A 180 -22.19 -11.81 0.44
CA MET A 180 -21.15 -12.03 -0.57
C MET A 180 -19.74 -12.03 0.04
N MET A 181 -19.48 -11.20 1.06
CA MET A 181 -18.19 -11.20 1.75
C MET A 181 -18.03 -12.39 2.67
N ASP A 182 -19.11 -12.92 3.26
CA ASP A 182 -19.06 -14.18 4.02
C ASP A 182 -18.63 -15.36 3.11
N GLU A 183 -19.18 -15.43 1.89
CA GLU A 183 -18.74 -16.40 0.88
C GLU A 183 -17.26 -16.20 0.50
N HIS A 184 -16.86 -14.96 0.21
CA HIS A 184 -15.50 -14.60 -0.15
C HIS A 184 -14.48 -14.98 0.94
N ILE A 185 -14.80 -14.68 2.20
CA ILE A 185 -13.99 -15.01 3.37
C ILE A 185 -13.91 -16.54 3.55
N ALA A 186 -15.04 -17.25 3.41
CA ALA A 186 -15.07 -18.72 3.50
C ALA A 186 -14.24 -19.37 2.38
N ALA A 187 -14.29 -18.81 1.16
CA ALA A 187 -13.49 -19.28 0.04
C ALA A 187 -11.98 -19.10 0.26
N SER A 188 -11.58 -18.04 0.98
CA SER A 188 -10.17 -17.75 1.28
C SER A 188 -9.62 -18.53 2.49
N ALA A 189 -10.48 -19.02 3.38
CA ALA A 189 -10.09 -19.63 4.65
C ALA A 189 -9.09 -20.81 4.56
N PRO A 190 -9.10 -21.67 3.51
CA PRO A 190 -8.12 -22.74 3.36
C PRO A 190 -6.68 -22.26 3.12
N PHE A 191 -6.48 -21.06 2.58
CA PHE A 191 -5.17 -20.53 2.14
C PHE A 191 -4.46 -19.77 3.28
N LYS A 192 -4.02 -20.53 4.29
CA LYS A 192 -3.45 -19.96 5.52
C LYS A 192 -2.05 -19.38 5.34
N GLY A 193 -1.35 -19.75 4.26
CA GLY A 193 -0.03 -19.25 3.91
C GLY A 193 -0.06 -17.88 3.18
N VAL A 194 -1.25 -17.30 2.96
CA VAL A 194 -1.42 -16.01 2.30
C VAL A 194 -1.92 -14.98 3.29
N HIS A 195 -1.10 -13.95 3.57
CA HIS A 195 -1.40 -12.88 4.51
C HIS A 195 -1.87 -11.62 3.77
N LEU A 196 -3.03 -11.12 4.13
CA LEU A 196 -3.68 -9.99 3.46
C LEU A 196 -3.35 -8.66 4.13
N ASN A 197 -2.85 -7.70 3.34
CA ASN A 197 -2.64 -6.31 3.72
C ASN A 197 -3.47 -5.38 2.80
N THR A 198 -4.80 -5.41 2.92
CA THR A 198 -5.67 -4.52 2.14
C THR A 198 -5.74 -3.14 2.78
N SER A 199 -5.60 -2.11 1.96
CA SER A 199 -5.72 -0.70 2.33
C SER A 199 -6.69 0.05 1.41
N TYR A 200 -7.14 1.23 1.83
CA TYR A 200 -8.23 1.98 1.23
C TYR A 200 -7.73 3.25 0.57
N SER A 201 -8.19 3.53 -0.65
CA SER A 201 -7.75 4.68 -1.46
C SER A 201 -8.87 5.66 -1.82
N TYR A 202 -10.07 5.48 -1.29
CA TYR A 202 -11.22 6.33 -1.64
C TYR A 202 -10.91 7.83 -1.59
N GLY A 203 -10.89 8.49 -2.75
CA GLY A 203 -10.72 9.93 -2.87
C GLY A 203 -9.30 10.45 -2.65
N ILE A 204 -8.32 9.56 -2.42
CA ILE A 204 -6.89 9.92 -2.30
C ILE A 204 -6.06 9.36 -3.44
N ASP A 205 -6.61 8.41 -4.22
CA ASP A 205 -6.01 7.86 -5.42
C ASP A 205 -7.12 7.34 -6.37
N ASP A 206 -6.77 6.83 -7.55
CA ASP A 206 -7.71 6.45 -8.62
C ASP A 206 -8.49 5.15 -8.32
N GLN A 207 -7.93 4.24 -7.53
CA GLN A 207 -8.55 2.98 -7.14
C GLN A 207 -9.34 3.10 -5.83
N ASP A 208 -10.20 2.13 -5.53
CA ASP A 208 -10.89 2.05 -4.24
C ASP A 208 -9.99 1.47 -3.14
N PHE A 209 -9.11 0.52 -3.52
CA PHE A 209 -8.23 -0.21 -2.61
C PHE A 209 -6.86 -0.45 -3.26
N VAL A 210 -5.84 -0.63 -2.43
CA VAL A 210 -4.64 -1.37 -2.80
C VAL A 210 -4.67 -2.69 -2.04
N VAL A 211 -4.59 -3.78 -2.79
CA VAL A 211 -4.56 -5.13 -2.24
C VAL A 211 -3.12 -5.63 -2.31
N ALA A 212 -2.59 -6.07 -1.18
CA ALA A 212 -1.24 -6.60 -1.06
C ALA A 212 -1.29 -7.92 -0.28
N PHE A 213 -0.75 -8.99 -0.85
CA PHE A 213 -0.70 -10.32 -0.23
C PHE A 213 0.73 -10.77 -0.07
N ASP A 214 1.14 -11.00 1.18
CA ASP A 214 2.41 -11.66 1.49
C ASP A 214 2.24 -13.19 1.49
N SER A 215 3.19 -13.93 0.91
CA SER A 215 3.21 -15.39 0.98
C SER A 215 4.62 -15.94 0.71
N ASP A 216 4.94 -17.09 1.30
CA ASP A 216 6.10 -17.90 0.90
C ASP A 216 5.76 -18.87 -0.24
N TYR A 217 4.48 -19.03 -0.57
CA TYR A 217 3.94 -20.02 -1.50
C TYR A 217 3.16 -19.36 -2.63
N PRO A 218 3.82 -18.93 -3.73
CA PRO A 218 3.16 -18.21 -4.83
C PRO A 218 2.05 -19.04 -5.50
N GLN A 219 2.14 -20.37 -5.50
CA GLN A 219 1.10 -21.25 -6.00
C GLN A 219 -0.20 -21.15 -5.18
N GLU A 220 -0.12 -21.03 -3.84
CA GLU A 220 -1.30 -20.82 -3.01
C GLU A 220 -2.03 -19.52 -3.34
N PHE A 221 -1.28 -18.48 -3.70
CA PHE A 221 -1.86 -17.22 -4.12
C PHE A 221 -2.61 -17.35 -5.46
N VAL A 222 -2.06 -18.08 -6.42
CA VAL A 222 -2.73 -18.34 -7.71
C VAL A 222 -4.04 -19.11 -7.48
N ASP A 223 -3.98 -20.16 -6.65
CA ASP A 223 -5.17 -20.97 -6.33
C ASP A 223 -6.21 -20.16 -5.56
N LEU A 224 -5.79 -19.33 -4.60
CA LEU A 224 -6.66 -18.41 -3.86
C LEU A 224 -7.40 -17.47 -4.84
N VAL A 225 -6.68 -16.76 -5.69
CA VAL A 225 -7.28 -15.80 -6.62
C VAL A 225 -8.20 -16.53 -7.62
N GLY A 226 -7.76 -17.69 -8.12
CA GLY A 226 -8.60 -18.55 -8.96
C GLY A 226 -9.92 -18.87 -8.29
N ARG A 227 -9.91 -19.31 -7.04
CA ARG A 227 -11.11 -19.63 -6.26
C ARG A 227 -11.98 -18.39 -5.99
N LEU A 228 -11.39 -17.26 -5.67
CA LEU A 228 -12.14 -16.01 -5.42
C LEU A 228 -12.87 -15.50 -6.65
N ARG A 229 -12.39 -15.79 -7.86
CA ARG A 229 -13.08 -15.41 -9.10
C ARG A 229 -14.42 -16.13 -9.32
N TYR A 230 -14.67 -17.24 -8.64
CA TYR A 230 -15.95 -17.96 -8.67
C TYR A 230 -16.96 -17.45 -7.62
N THR A 231 -16.57 -16.54 -6.72
CA THR A 231 -17.49 -15.98 -5.72
C THR A 231 -18.36 -14.87 -6.32
N GLU A 232 -19.56 -14.66 -5.79
CA GLU A 232 -20.47 -13.59 -6.23
C GLU A 232 -19.84 -12.19 -6.11
N ALA A 233 -19.00 -11.96 -5.10
CA ALA A 233 -18.29 -10.69 -4.92
C ALA A 233 -17.41 -10.32 -6.13
N SER A 234 -16.96 -11.29 -6.92
CA SER A 234 -16.12 -11.08 -8.10
C SER A 234 -16.87 -10.40 -9.25
N LEU A 235 -18.19 -10.59 -9.38
CA LEU A 235 -19.03 -9.95 -10.37
C LEU A 235 -19.01 -8.41 -10.27
N TYR A 236 -18.68 -7.90 -9.10
CA TYR A 236 -18.60 -6.46 -8.84
C TYR A 236 -17.17 -5.91 -8.92
N THR A 237 -16.23 -6.65 -9.49
CA THR A 237 -14.89 -6.14 -9.77
C THR A 237 -14.91 -5.36 -11.07
N GLN A 238 -14.57 -4.07 -11.02
CA GLN A 238 -14.44 -3.22 -12.20
C GLN A 238 -13.01 -3.31 -12.77
N ARG A 239 -11.99 -3.28 -11.90
CA ARG A 239 -10.58 -3.33 -12.28
C ARG A 239 -9.75 -3.90 -11.13
N ASP A 240 -8.82 -4.78 -11.45
CA ASP A 240 -7.85 -5.38 -10.55
C ASP A 240 -6.44 -5.44 -11.20
N THR A 241 -6.15 -4.49 -12.07
CA THR A 241 -4.89 -4.41 -12.84
C THR A 241 -4.29 -3.00 -12.77
N PRO A 242 -2.95 -2.88 -12.98
CA PRO A 242 -1.94 -3.92 -13.19
C PRO A 242 -1.65 -4.75 -11.94
N MET A 243 -1.28 -6.04 -12.11
CA MET A 243 -0.87 -6.92 -11.03
C MET A 243 0.65 -7.08 -11.00
N PHE A 244 1.24 -7.06 -9.81
CA PHE A 244 2.68 -7.16 -9.61
C PHE A 244 2.99 -8.34 -8.68
N ALA A 245 3.80 -9.28 -9.18
CA ALA A 245 4.44 -10.29 -8.36
C ALA A 245 5.85 -9.80 -8.01
N CYS A 246 6.12 -9.64 -6.73
CA CYS A 246 7.34 -9.04 -6.21
C CYS A 246 8.09 -10.05 -5.33
N VAL A 247 9.41 -10.04 -5.37
CA VAL A 247 10.27 -10.85 -4.50
C VAL A 247 10.95 -9.94 -3.50
N LYS A 248 10.76 -10.20 -2.21
CA LYS A 248 11.42 -9.44 -1.14
C LYS A 248 12.95 -9.62 -1.26
N ALA A 249 13.66 -8.53 -1.41
CA ALA A 249 15.11 -8.51 -1.51
C ALA A 249 15.66 -7.19 -0.98
N PRO A 250 16.84 -7.18 -0.34
CA PRO A 250 17.55 -5.96 0.02
C PRO A 250 17.89 -5.13 -1.23
N ILE A 251 17.99 -3.82 -1.06
CA ILE A 251 18.20 -2.89 -2.19
C ILE A 251 19.54 -3.09 -2.90
N ASP A 252 20.59 -3.49 -2.18
CA ASP A 252 21.92 -3.83 -2.72
C ASP A 252 21.82 -5.03 -3.68
N THR A 253 21.13 -6.10 -3.25
CA THR A 253 20.87 -7.28 -4.08
C THR A 253 20.07 -6.93 -5.34
N ILE A 254 19.09 -6.02 -5.22
CA ILE A 254 18.29 -5.57 -6.37
C ILE A 254 19.18 -4.80 -7.36
N LEU A 255 20.00 -3.89 -6.88
CA LEU A 255 20.87 -3.09 -7.76
C LEU A 255 21.96 -3.93 -8.41
N ALA A 256 22.49 -4.95 -7.73
CA ALA A 256 23.42 -5.92 -8.32
C ALA A 256 22.81 -6.72 -9.48
N GLN A 257 21.48 -6.94 -9.47
CA GLN A 257 20.78 -7.54 -10.62
C GLN A 257 20.63 -6.59 -11.82
N LEU A 258 20.70 -5.27 -11.59
CA LEU A 258 20.37 -4.25 -12.59
C LEU A 258 21.60 -3.60 -13.22
N ALA A 259 22.74 -3.57 -12.52
CA ALA A 259 23.95 -2.86 -12.93
C ALA A 259 25.21 -3.57 -12.38
N ASN A 260 26.38 -3.18 -12.91
CA ASN A 260 27.68 -3.68 -12.46
C ASN A 260 28.13 -2.95 -11.18
N VAL A 261 27.51 -3.28 -10.05
CA VAL A 261 27.72 -2.59 -8.75
C VAL A 261 28.34 -3.50 -7.68
N ASP A 262 28.87 -4.66 -8.09
CA ASP A 262 29.64 -5.59 -7.26
C ASP A 262 31.00 -5.02 -6.85
#